data_3793322688567765b0aa9131096d7d4e
#
_entry.id   3793322688567765b0aa9131096d7d4e
#
_cell.length_a   1.000
_cell.length_b   1.000
_cell.length_c   1.000
_cell.angle_alpha   90.00
_cell.angle_beta   90.00
_cell.angle_gamma   90.00
#
_symmetry.space_group_name_H-M   'P 1'
#
loop_
_entity.id
_entity.type
_entity.pdbx_description
1 polymer ?
#
loop_
_entity_poly.entity_id
_entity_poly.type
_entity_poly.pdbx_seq_one_letter_code
_entity_poly.pdbx_strand_id
1 'polypeptide(L)'
;MKAYTKKAKKVLDIANRVSKSMNYNYVGTEHLLVGLLKEGTGVAAEVLTLNGVELEKLTKLIEELISPGEDVIVLDRDGLSPKTQMVVDRAEGEAERFGSDEIGTEHILLALLTAGDCAATRLLNTMNINGQKLIADTITAMGENPARYRDDIQRGRRISQGTASTPTLDQYSRDLTQMARDGVLDPVVGRKAETERVIQILCRRGKNN
;
A
#
# COMPACT_ATOMS: atom_id res chain seq x y z
N MET A 1 13.11 -1.52 -22.53
CA MET A 1 13.30 -1.35 -21.08
C MET A 1 13.89 0.03 -20.82
N LYS A 2 13.16 0.92 -20.16
CA LYS A 2 13.63 2.30 -19.89
C LYS A 2 14.69 2.28 -18.79
N ALA A 3 15.63 3.24 -18.83
CA ALA A 3 16.62 3.39 -17.78
C ALA A 3 16.00 3.97 -16.51
N TYR A 4 16.53 3.60 -15.34
CA TYR A 4 16.18 4.24 -14.07
C TYR A 4 16.99 5.52 -13.88
N THR A 5 16.35 6.55 -13.34
CA THR A 5 17.07 7.73 -12.85
C THR A 5 18.08 7.35 -11.75
N LYS A 6 19.07 8.20 -11.50
CA LYS A 6 20.01 7.97 -10.39
C LYS A 6 19.33 7.79 -9.03
N LYS A 7 18.24 8.57 -8.81
CA LYS A 7 17.45 8.50 -7.58
C LYS A 7 16.67 7.17 -7.48
N ALA A 8 16.06 6.74 -8.57
CA ALA A 8 15.33 5.47 -8.61
C ALA A 8 16.26 4.25 -8.40
N LYS A 9 17.46 4.26 -8.99
CA LYS A 9 18.50 3.23 -8.69
C LYS A 9 18.87 3.22 -7.23
N LYS A 10 19.09 4.39 -6.63
CA LYS A 10 19.40 4.54 -5.21
C LYS A 10 18.28 3.99 -4.31
N VAL A 11 17.00 4.15 -4.70
CA VAL A 11 15.87 3.55 -3.99
C VAL A 11 15.96 2.03 -3.94
N LEU A 12 16.24 1.37 -5.08
CA LEU A 12 16.38 -0.09 -5.16
C LEU A 12 17.57 -0.57 -4.31
N ASP A 13 18.70 0.14 -4.35
CA ASP A 13 19.88 -0.16 -3.52
C ASP A 13 19.59 0.00 -2.03
N ILE A 14 18.85 1.02 -1.63
CA ILE A 14 18.43 1.24 -0.25
C ILE A 14 17.48 0.12 0.18
N ALA A 15 16.48 -0.23 -0.63
CA ALA A 15 15.53 -1.29 -0.34
C ALA A 15 16.23 -2.64 -0.09
N ASN A 16 17.24 -2.98 -0.91
CA ASN A 16 18.04 -4.18 -0.73
C ASN A 16 18.86 -4.14 0.58
N ARG A 17 19.48 -3.00 0.91
CA ARG A 17 20.21 -2.85 2.17
C ARG A 17 19.30 -2.94 3.39
N VAL A 18 18.12 -2.32 3.33
CA VAL A 18 17.12 -2.36 4.41
C VAL A 18 16.63 -3.80 4.62
N SER A 19 16.26 -4.51 3.56
CA SER A 19 15.86 -5.91 3.62
C SER A 19 16.90 -6.76 4.36
N LYS A 20 18.19 -6.63 3.98
CA LYS A 20 19.30 -7.35 4.63
C LYS A 20 19.50 -6.95 6.10
N SER A 21 19.37 -5.66 6.42
CA SER A 21 19.49 -5.19 7.80
C SER A 21 18.38 -5.67 8.73
N MET A 22 17.23 -5.99 8.17
CA MET A 22 16.09 -6.58 8.88
C MET A 22 16.05 -8.12 8.83
N ASN A 23 17.12 -8.76 8.34
CA ASN A 23 17.26 -10.22 8.20
C ASN A 23 16.24 -10.88 7.24
N TYR A 24 15.83 -10.15 6.20
CA TYR A 24 15.02 -10.74 5.13
C TYR A 24 15.92 -11.30 4.03
N ASN A 25 15.50 -12.42 3.44
CA ASN A 25 16.15 -13.05 2.29
C ASN A 25 15.63 -12.53 0.94
N TYR A 26 14.67 -11.60 0.96
CA TYR A 26 14.07 -11.00 -0.22
C TYR A 26 13.80 -9.50 -0.02
N VAL A 27 13.65 -8.77 -1.12
CA VAL A 27 13.20 -7.36 -1.11
C VAL A 27 11.70 -7.33 -1.34
N GLY A 28 10.93 -7.02 -0.31
CA GLY A 28 9.48 -6.86 -0.37
C GLY A 28 9.06 -5.43 -0.71
N THR A 29 7.76 -5.23 -0.94
CA THR A 29 7.19 -3.90 -1.23
C THR A 29 7.33 -2.94 -0.05
N GLU A 30 7.36 -3.44 1.19
CA GLU A 30 7.66 -2.70 2.42
C GLU A 30 9.06 -2.11 2.39
N HIS A 31 10.04 -2.89 1.97
CA HIS A 31 11.43 -2.42 1.84
C HIS A 31 11.57 -1.38 0.72
N LEU A 32 10.81 -1.55 -0.37
CA LEU A 32 10.75 -0.58 -1.46
C LEU A 32 10.16 0.75 -0.98
N LEU A 33 9.10 0.73 -0.17
CA LEU A 33 8.50 1.92 0.45
C LEU A 33 9.48 2.65 1.36
N VAL A 34 10.23 1.91 2.20
CA VAL A 34 11.31 2.47 3.01
C VAL A 34 12.41 3.08 2.13
N GLY A 35 12.76 2.41 1.03
CA GLY A 35 13.73 2.90 0.06
C GLY A 35 13.33 4.23 -0.55
N LEU A 36 12.06 4.37 -0.97
CA LEU A 36 11.49 5.59 -1.52
C LEU A 36 11.56 6.75 -0.51
N LEU A 37 11.20 6.49 0.74
CA LEU A 37 11.22 7.52 1.79
C LEU A 37 12.66 7.89 2.20
N LYS A 38 13.55 6.91 2.34
CA LYS A 38 14.94 7.11 2.81
C LYS A 38 15.86 7.71 1.74
N GLU A 39 15.51 7.64 0.46
CA GLU A 39 16.21 8.33 -0.61
C GLU A 39 16.22 9.84 -0.37
N GLY A 40 15.11 10.40 0.10
CA GLY A 40 14.98 11.72 0.73
C GLY A 40 14.95 12.92 -0.22
N THR A 41 15.30 12.78 -1.49
CA THR A 41 15.44 13.88 -2.45
C THR A 41 14.56 13.76 -3.71
N GLY A 42 13.94 12.59 -3.91
CA GLY A 42 13.05 12.32 -5.03
C GLY A 42 11.63 12.78 -4.75
N VAL A 43 10.84 12.93 -5.82
CA VAL A 43 9.42 13.29 -5.77
C VAL A 43 8.65 12.37 -4.81
N ALA A 44 8.93 11.06 -4.85
CA ALA A 44 8.27 10.11 -3.96
C ALA A 44 8.54 10.39 -2.48
N ALA A 45 9.79 10.69 -2.10
CA ALA A 45 10.14 11.01 -0.72
C ALA A 45 9.44 12.28 -0.22
N GLU A 46 9.39 13.31 -1.06
CA GLU A 46 8.71 14.56 -0.74
C GLU A 46 7.21 14.34 -0.53
N VAL A 47 6.55 13.66 -1.46
CA VAL A 47 5.10 13.40 -1.39
C VAL A 47 4.75 12.50 -0.20
N LEU A 48 5.53 11.46 0.08
CA LEU A 48 5.34 10.59 1.25
C LEU A 48 5.46 11.40 2.56
N THR A 49 6.48 12.23 2.68
CA THR A 49 6.71 13.07 3.86
C THR A 49 5.60 14.11 4.05
N LEU A 50 5.18 14.80 3.00
CA LEU A 50 4.07 15.76 3.02
C LEU A 50 2.74 15.12 3.43
N ASN A 51 2.56 13.85 3.16
CA ASN A 51 1.38 13.08 3.57
C ASN A 51 1.55 12.41 4.95
N GLY A 52 2.60 12.72 5.71
CA GLY A 52 2.78 12.27 7.09
C GLY A 52 3.37 10.87 7.23
N VAL A 53 4.02 10.35 6.18
CA VAL A 53 4.76 9.08 6.29
C VAL A 53 6.11 9.34 6.95
N GLU A 54 6.25 8.88 8.19
CA GLU A 54 7.46 9.02 8.99
C GLU A 54 8.31 7.73 8.92
N LEU A 55 9.61 7.88 8.65
CA LEU A 55 10.51 6.73 8.47
C LEU A 55 10.60 5.85 9.73
N GLU A 56 10.72 6.46 10.91
CA GLU A 56 10.84 5.71 12.17
C GLU A 56 9.58 4.90 12.46
N LYS A 57 8.42 5.50 12.25
CA LYS A 57 7.13 4.85 12.44
C LYS A 57 6.92 3.71 11.45
N LEU A 58 7.28 3.93 10.18
CA LEU A 58 7.20 2.91 9.14
C LEU A 58 8.11 1.72 9.46
N THR A 59 9.36 1.97 9.84
CA THR A 59 10.34 0.92 10.19
C THR A 59 9.86 0.09 11.37
N LYS A 60 9.37 0.75 12.43
CA LYS A 60 8.82 0.08 13.61
C LYS A 60 7.60 -0.80 13.27
N LEU A 61 6.69 -0.32 12.42
CA LEU A 61 5.55 -1.11 11.98
C LEU A 61 5.95 -2.34 11.15
N ILE A 62 7.01 -2.25 10.35
CA ILE A 62 7.54 -3.40 9.62
C ILE A 62 8.03 -4.46 10.62
N GLU A 63 8.82 -4.08 11.61
CA GLU A 63 9.33 -4.99 12.63
C GLU A 63 8.24 -5.63 13.48
N GLU A 64 7.16 -4.90 13.77
CA GLU A 64 6.04 -5.38 14.59
C GLU A 64 5.05 -6.28 13.82
N LEU A 65 4.79 -5.98 12.56
CA LEU A 65 3.68 -6.58 11.80
C LEU A 65 4.13 -7.59 10.74
N ILE A 66 5.37 -7.50 10.29
CA ILE A 66 5.87 -8.34 9.20
C ILE A 66 7.02 -9.18 9.75
N SER A 67 6.79 -10.48 9.91
CA SER A 67 7.86 -11.41 10.26
C SER A 67 8.63 -11.80 9.01
N PRO A 68 9.98 -11.95 9.09
CA PRO A 68 10.75 -12.55 8.01
C PRO A 68 10.21 -13.96 7.74
N GLY A 69 9.57 -14.15 6.60
CA GLY A 69 9.02 -15.46 6.23
C GLY A 69 10.14 -16.41 5.82
N GLU A 70 10.23 -17.57 6.47
CA GLU A 70 11.18 -18.62 6.09
C GLU A 70 10.87 -19.22 4.71
N ASP A 71 9.61 -19.07 4.23
CA ASP A 71 9.08 -19.74 3.05
C ASP A 71 8.83 -18.83 1.84
N VAL A 72 9.33 -17.59 1.81
CA VAL A 72 9.18 -16.76 0.62
C VAL A 72 10.11 -17.26 -0.47
N ILE A 73 9.54 -17.93 -1.47
CA ILE A 73 10.26 -18.36 -2.66
C ILE A 73 10.70 -17.10 -3.41
N VAL A 74 12.00 -16.80 -3.35
CA VAL A 74 12.62 -15.76 -4.17
C VAL A 74 12.73 -16.31 -5.58
N LEU A 75 11.85 -15.86 -6.47
CA LEU A 75 11.77 -16.35 -7.85
C LEU A 75 12.69 -15.58 -8.81
N ASP A 76 13.33 -14.50 -8.35
CA ASP A 76 14.05 -13.62 -9.25
C ASP A 76 15.54 -13.50 -8.94
N ARG A 77 16.31 -13.18 -10.01
CA ARG A 77 17.78 -13.00 -9.97
C ARG A 77 18.23 -11.88 -9.05
N ASP A 78 17.36 -10.88 -8.82
CA ASP A 78 17.65 -9.67 -8.03
C ASP A 78 17.18 -9.77 -6.57
N GLY A 79 16.68 -10.93 -6.15
CA GLY A 79 16.20 -11.15 -4.79
C GLY A 79 14.90 -10.41 -4.46
N LEU A 80 14.14 -9.96 -5.48
CA LEU A 80 12.87 -9.30 -5.30
C LEU A 80 11.75 -10.33 -5.01
N SER A 81 10.81 -9.97 -4.17
CA SER A 81 9.57 -10.76 -4.05
C SER A 81 8.75 -10.65 -5.34
N PRO A 82 7.92 -11.66 -5.68
CA PRO A 82 7.10 -11.62 -6.90
C PRO A 82 6.24 -10.35 -7.01
N LYS A 83 5.76 -9.86 -5.87
CA LYS A 83 4.97 -8.63 -5.82
C LYS A 83 5.81 -7.38 -6.06
N THR A 84 7.02 -7.36 -5.53
CA THR A 84 7.97 -6.25 -5.77
C THR A 84 8.42 -6.21 -7.22
N GLN A 85 8.70 -7.36 -7.81
CA GLN A 85 9.03 -7.46 -9.24
C GLN A 85 7.89 -6.90 -10.10
N MET A 86 6.65 -7.28 -9.83
CA MET A 86 5.49 -6.75 -10.54
C MET A 86 5.37 -5.21 -10.41
N VAL A 87 5.71 -4.64 -9.24
CA VAL A 87 5.71 -3.18 -9.04
C VAL A 87 6.82 -2.52 -9.87
N VAL A 88 8.01 -3.10 -9.87
CA VAL A 88 9.17 -2.59 -10.64
C VAL A 88 8.88 -2.62 -12.15
N ASP A 89 8.33 -3.72 -12.66
CA ASP A 89 7.93 -3.86 -14.07
C ASP A 89 6.85 -2.85 -14.45
N ARG A 90 5.88 -2.65 -13.56
CA ARG A 90 4.80 -1.68 -13.77
C ARG A 90 5.29 -0.23 -13.77
N ALA A 91 6.36 0.09 -13.04
CA ALA A 91 6.93 1.43 -13.02
C ALA A 91 7.43 1.89 -14.40
N GLU A 92 7.86 0.96 -15.27
CA GLU A 92 8.19 1.25 -16.66
C GLU A 92 6.93 1.71 -17.44
N GLY A 93 5.81 1.00 -17.27
CA GLY A 93 4.54 1.38 -17.88
C GLY A 93 4.02 2.75 -17.39
N GLU A 94 4.22 3.07 -16.10
CA GLU A 94 3.88 4.40 -15.58
C GLU A 94 4.78 5.47 -16.21
N ALA A 95 6.10 5.24 -16.37
CA ALA A 95 7.00 6.17 -17.04
C ALA A 95 6.61 6.39 -18.51
N GLU A 96 6.17 5.35 -19.22
CA GLU A 96 5.65 5.47 -20.58
C GLU A 96 4.37 6.31 -20.64
N ARG A 97 3.45 6.02 -19.72
CA ARG A 97 2.15 6.69 -19.63
C ARG A 97 2.27 8.18 -19.36
N PHE A 98 3.26 8.59 -18.58
CA PHE A 98 3.56 9.99 -18.30
C PHE A 98 4.58 10.62 -19.26
N GLY A 99 4.96 9.91 -20.34
CA GLY A 99 5.88 10.42 -21.36
C GLY A 99 7.30 10.67 -20.87
N SER A 100 7.71 10.03 -19.78
CA SER A 100 9.05 10.16 -19.21
C SER A 100 10.04 9.24 -19.92
N ASP A 101 11.26 9.72 -20.19
CA ASP A 101 12.32 8.94 -20.84
C ASP A 101 12.97 7.94 -19.87
N GLU A 102 12.95 8.24 -18.59
CA GLU A 102 13.53 7.41 -17.52
C GLU A 102 12.50 7.09 -16.44
N ILE A 103 12.70 5.97 -15.76
CA ILE A 103 11.89 5.57 -14.59
C ILE A 103 12.37 6.34 -13.37
N GLY A 104 11.53 7.27 -12.87
CA GLY A 104 11.77 8.05 -11.65
C GLY A 104 11.19 7.42 -10.40
N THR A 105 11.45 8.03 -9.26
CA THR A 105 10.91 7.61 -7.96
C THR A 105 9.38 7.72 -7.90
N GLU A 106 8.80 8.71 -8.54
CA GLU A 106 7.37 8.95 -8.72
C GLU A 106 6.67 7.80 -9.44
N HIS A 107 7.28 7.26 -10.49
CA HIS A 107 6.75 6.13 -11.25
C HIS A 107 6.72 4.85 -10.39
N ILE A 108 7.78 4.61 -9.60
CA ILE A 108 7.85 3.50 -8.65
C ILE A 108 6.76 3.67 -7.58
N LEU A 109 6.58 4.89 -7.04
CA LEU A 109 5.54 5.17 -6.05
C LEU A 109 4.13 4.93 -6.62
N LEU A 110 3.82 5.44 -7.81
CA LEU A 110 2.52 5.21 -8.46
C LEU A 110 2.27 3.73 -8.72
N ALA A 111 3.26 3.01 -9.25
CA ALA A 111 3.18 1.57 -9.45
C ALA A 111 2.90 0.81 -8.15
N LEU A 112 3.56 1.21 -7.05
CA LEU A 112 3.36 0.65 -5.72
C LEU A 112 1.93 0.88 -5.20
N LEU A 113 1.44 2.12 -5.28
CA LEU A 113 0.12 2.51 -4.80
C LEU A 113 -1.02 1.88 -5.61
N THR A 114 -0.79 1.63 -6.90
CA THR A 114 -1.77 1.02 -7.81
C THR A 114 -1.65 -0.50 -7.93
N ALA A 115 -0.64 -1.12 -7.31
CA ALA A 115 -0.42 -2.57 -7.34
C ALA A 115 -1.49 -3.41 -6.59
N GLY A 116 -2.41 -2.76 -5.90
CA GLY A 116 -3.41 -3.41 -5.07
C GLY A 116 -2.88 -3.84 -3.70
N ASP A 117 -3.39 -4.95 -3.17
CA ASP A 117 -3.01 -5.42 -1.83
C ASP A 117 -1.57 -5.91 -1.80
N CYS A 118 -0.73 -5.24 -1.01
CA CYS A 118 0.66 -5.58 -0.75
C CYS A 118 1.09 -5.06 0.63
N ALA A 119 2.25 -5.50 1.13
CA ALA A 119 2.74 -5.10 2.45
C ALA A 119 2.85 -3.57 2.58
N ALA A 120 3.37 -2.87 1.57
CA ALA A 120 3.47 -1.42 1.57
C ALA A 120 2.10 -0.71 1.72
N THR A 121 1.08 -1.15 0.96
CA THR A 121 -0.25 -0.54 1.02
C THR A 121 -0.95 -0.81 2.35
N ARG A 122 -0.74 -1.99 2.95
CA ARG A 122 -1.23 -2.32 4.30
C ARG A 122 -0.57 -1.44 5.37
N LEU A 123 0.74 -1.21 5.29
CA LEU A 123 1.46 -0.32 6.20
C LEU A 123 0.95 1.12 6.10
N LEU A 124 0.80 1.65 4.90
CA LEU A 124 0.24 2.99 4.68
C LEU A 124 -1.16 3.12 5.27
N ASN A 125 -1.99 2.08 5.12
CA ASN A 125 -3.32 2.04 5.72
C ASN A 125 -3.27 2.01 7.26
N THR A 126 -2.39 1.20 7.86
CA THR A 126 -2.19 1.16 9.31
C THR A 126 -1.74 2.53 9.86
N MET A 127 -1.00 3.30 9.07
CA MET A 127 -0.61 4.67 9.38
C MET A 127 -1.72 5.70 9.14
N ASN A 128 -2.92 5.29 8.71
CA ASN A 128 -4.05 6.15 8.31
C ASN A 128 -3.71 7.12 7.16
N ILE A 129 -2.83 6.72 6.26
CA ILE A 129 -2.48 7.54 5.10
C ILE A 129 -3.59 7.46 4.06
N ASN A 130 -4.05 8.63 3.59
CA ASN A 130 -5.05 8.71 2.53
C ASN A 130 -4.41 8.40 1.16
N GLY A 131 -4.63 7.16 0.67
CA GLY A 131 -4.06 6.70 -0.59
C GLY A 131 -4.54 7.48 -1.82
N GLN A 132 -5.77 7.98 -1.83
CA GLN A 132 -6.28 8.81 -2.91
C GLN A 132 -5.53 10.15 -2.99
N LYS A 133 -5.34 10.78 -1.81
CA LYS A 133 -4.57 12.01 -1.71
C LYS A 133 -3.12 11.78 -2.12
N LEU A 134 -2.52 10.69 -1.66
CA LEU A 134 -1.12 10.36 -1.98
C LEU A 134 -0.90 10.18 -3.49
N ILE A 135 -1.81 9.51 -4.20
CA ILE A 135 -1.76 9.38 -5.66
C ILE A 135 -1.95 10.74 -6.33
N ALA A 136 -2.94 11.53 -5.90
CA ALA A 136 -3.22 12.85 -6.48
C ALA A 136 -2.03 13.81 -6.29
N ASP A 137 -1.43 13.82 -5.11
CA ASP A 137 -0.25 14.64 -4.80
C ASP A 137 0.97 14.21 -5.63
N THR A 138 1.14 12.89 -5.86
CA THR A 138 2.21 12.37 -6.71
C THR A 138 2.04 12.83 -8.17
N ILE A 139 0.82 12.73 -8.73
CA ILE A 139 0.51 13.18 -10.08
C ILE A 139 0.72 14.70 -10.20
N THR A 140 0.31 15.47 -9.18
CA THR A 140 0.52 16.93 -9.14
C THR A 140 2.02 17.28 -9.10
N ALA A 141 2.80 16.56 -8.29
CA ALA A 141 4.25 16.77 -8.21
C ALA A 141 5.00 16.44 -9.53
N MET A 142 4.40 15.58 -10.37
CA MET A 142 4.90 15.33 -11.73
C MET A 142 4.52 16.42 -12.74
N GLY A 143 3.77 17.47 -12.32
CA GLY A 143 3.30 18.54 -13.18
C GLY A 143 2.02 18.23 -13.96
N GLU A 144 1.35 17.13 -13.65
CA GLU A 144 0.15 16.66 -14.32
C GLU A 144 -1.13 17.03 -13.56
N ASN A 145 -2.26 17.11 -14.29
CA ASN A 145 -3.56 17.42 -13.68
C ASN A 145 -4.23 16.13 -13.16
N PRO A 146 -4.40 15.97 -11.82
CA PRO A 146 -5.01 14.78 -11.22
C PRO A 146 -6.42 14.47 -11.74
N ALA A 147 -7.16 15.49 -12.22
CA ALA A 147 -8.51 15.28 -12.73
C ALA A 147 -8.58 14.36 -13.97
N ARG A 148 -7.47 14.21 -14.71
CA ARG A 148 -7.35 13.29 -15.85
C ARG A 148 -7.15 11.84 -15.42
N TYR A 149 -6.77 11.59 -14.17
CA TYR A 149 -6.35 10.30 -13.63
C TYR A 149 -7.31 9.80 -12.53
N ARG A 150 -8.61 10.07 -12.68
CA ARG A 150 -9.64 9.73 -11.69
C ARG A 150 -9.65 8.26 -11.30
N ASP A 151 -9.44 7.36 -12.27
CA ASP A 151 -9.46 5.91 -12.01
C ASP A 151 -8.31 5.47 -11.12
N ASP A 152 -7.12 6.09 -11.26
CA ASP A 152 -5.97 5.78 -10.40
C ASP A 152 -6.20 6.31 -8.98
N ILE A 153 -6.74 7.53 -8.88
CA ILE A 153 -7.10 8.11 -7.59
C ILE A 153 -8.14 7.24 -6.88
N GLN A 154 -9.13 6.71 -7.61
CA GLN A 154 -10.09 5.77 -7.04
C GLN A 154 -9.46 4.46 -6.56
N ARG A 155 -8.41 3.96 -7.23
CA ARG A 155 -7.64 2.80 -6.75
C ARG A 155 -6.99 3.07 -5.39
N GLY A 156 -6.55 4.30 -5.13
CA GLY A 156 -6.05 4.74 -3.84
C GLY A 156 -7.06 4.65 -2.69
N ARG A 157 -8.37 4.63 -2.99
CA ARG A 157 -9.42 4.42 -1.98
C ARG A 157 -9.27 3.07 -1.26
N ARG A 158 -8.78 2.05 -1.97
CA ARG A 158 -8.56 0.72 -1.39
C ARG A 158 -7.46 0.71 -0.33
N ILE A 159 -6.48 1.61 -0.43
CA ILE A 159 -5.43 1.78 0.58
C ILE A 159 -6.03 2.31 1.88
N SER A 160 -6.94 3.28 1.79
CA SER A 160 -7.53 3.97 2.95
C SER A 160 -8.62 3.18 3.68
N GLN A 161 -9.19 2.15 3.06
CA GLN A 161 -10.35 1.43 3.61
C GLN A 161 -10.02 0.14 4.36
N GLY A 162 -8.76 -0.28 4.41
CA GLY A 162 -8.34 -1.45 5.23
C GLY A 162 -8.99 -2.79 4.86
N THR A 163 -9.72 -2.85 3.77
CA THR A 163 -10.33 -4.08 3.29
C THR A 163 -9.34 -4.83 2.42
N ALA A 164 -8.85 -5.96 2.92
CA ALA A 164 -8.26 -6.96 2.04
C ALA A 164 -9.24 -7.16 0.87
N SER A 165 -8.79 -6.85 -0.34
CA SER A 165 -9.60 -7.10 -1.54
C SER A 165 -9.77 -8.61 -1.66
N THR A 166 -10.97 -9.09 -1.39
CA THR A 166 -11.35 -10.49 -1.52
C THR A 166 -12.31 -10.61 -2.71
N PRO A 167 -11.81 -10.48 -3.95
CA PRO A 167 -12.67 -10.37 -5.13
C PRO A 167 -13.60 -11.58 -5.30
N THR A 168 -13.16 -12.76 -4.89
CA THR A 168 -14.01 -13.96 -4.89
C THR A 168 -15.07 -13.91 -3.78
N LEU A 169 -14.71 -13.42 -2.60
CA LEU A 169 -15.66 -13.28 -1.49
C LEU A 169 -16.66 -12.15 -1.77
N ASP A 170 -16.20 -11.04 -2.33
CA ASP A 170 -17.02 -9.86 -2.64
C ASP A 170 -18.13 -10.16 -3.69
N GLN A 171 -17.93 -11.18 -4.54
CA GLN A 171 -18.97 -11.66 -5.47
C GLN A 171 -20.12 -12.40 -4.77
N TYR A 172 -19.84 -13.01 -3.61
CA TYR A 172 -20.79 -13.88 -2.90
C TYR A 172 -21.15 -13.37 -1.49
N SER A 173 -20.60 -12.22 -1.06
CA SER A 173 -20.84 -11.63 0.25
C SER A 173 -21.31 -10.18 0.16
N ARG A 174 -21.92 -9.70 1.25
CA ARG A 174 -22.28 -8.28 1.42
C ARG A 174 -21.57 -7.74 2.63
N ASP A 175 -20.91 -6.58 2.48
CA ASP A 175 -20.30 -5.87 3.60
C ASP A 175 -21.41 -5.19 4.42
N LEU A 176 -21.87 -5.89 5.46
CA LEU A 176 -22.91 -5.38 6.35
C LEU A 176 -22.45 -4.15 7.14
N THR A 177 -21.15 -4.03 7.40
CA THR A 177 -20.59 -2.87 8.11
C THR A 177 -20.67 -1.62 7.25
N GLN A 178 -20.36 -1.76 5.95
CA GLN A 178 -20.51 -0.65 5.01
C GLN A 178 -21.96 -0.29 4.79
N MET A 179 -22.84 -1.29 4.63
CA MET A 179 -24.29 -1.06 4.48
C MET A 179 -24.90 -0.35 5.70
N ALA A 180 -24.40 -0.66 6.93
CA ALA A 180 -24.82 0.04 8.13
C ALA A 180 -24.37 1.51 8.15
N ARG A 181 -23.14 1.81 7.71
CA ARG A 181 -22.61 3.17 7.60
C ARG A 181 -23.35 4.01 6.55
N ASP A 182 -23.74 3.37 5.47
CA ASP A 182 -24.48 3.99 4.35
C ASP A 182 -26.00 4.13 4.66
N GLY A 183 -26.45 3.65 5.82
CA GLY A 183 -27.85 3.71 6.24
C GLY A 183 -28.79 2.83 5.42
N VAL A 184 -28.26 1.82 4.72
CA VAL A 184 -29.04 0.90 3.85
C VAL A 184 -29.69 -0.23 4.65
N LEU A 185 -29.25 -0.47 5.90
CA LEU A 185 -29.84 -1.50 6.75
C LEU A 185 -31.05 -0.96 7.51
N ASP A 186 -32.08 -1.79 7.62
CA ASP A 186 -33.27 -1.46 8.41
C ASP A 186 -32.93 -1.26 9.90
N PRO A 187 -33.52 -0.26 10.57
CA PRO A 187 -33.26 -0.02 11.98
C PRO A 187 -33.77 -1.17 12.84
N VAL A 188 -32.93 -1.62 13.78
CA VAL A 188 -33.31 -2.67 14.73
C VAL A 188 -34.21 -2.07 15.82
N VAL A 189 -35.47 -2.48 15.87
CA VAL A 189 -36.44 -2.01 16.85
C VAL A 189 -36.75 -3.13 17.86
N GLY A 190 -36.70 -2.80 19.17
CA GLY A 190 -37.20 -3.66 20.25
C GLY A 190 -36.32 -4.84 20.66
N ARG A 191 -35.09 -5.00 20.09
CA ARG A 191 -34.18 -6.14 20.40
C ARG A 191 -32.90 -5.72 21.13
N LYS A 192 -33.00 -4.80 22.07
CA LYS A 192 -31.84 -4.22 22.77
C LYS A 192 -31.02 -5.26 23.55
N ALA A 193 -31.70 -6.16 24.25
CA ALA A 193 -31.03 -7.19 25.06
C ALA A 193 -30.27 -8.21 24.22
N GLU A 194 -30.83 -8.63 23.08
CA GLU A 194 -30.18 -9.54 22.14
C GLU A 194 -28.97 -8.88 21.47
N THR A 195 -29.10 -7.62 21.08
CA THR A 195 -28.02 -6.83 20.49
C THR A 195 -26.86 -6.68 21.47
N GLU A 196 -27.11 -6.32 22.72
CA GLU A 196 -26.09 -6.24 23.77
C GLU A 196 -25.39 -7.59 24.00
N ARG A 197 -26.13 -8.68 23.98
CA ARG A 197 -25.58 -10.03 24.14
C ARG A 197 -24.69 -10.43 22.97
N VAL A 198 -25.08 -10.11 21.74
CA VAL A 198 -24.26 -10.34 20.53
C VAL A 198 -22.95 -9.54 20.61
N ILE A 199 -23.02 -8.26 20.97
CA ILE A 199 -21.84 -7.41 21.15
C ILE A 199 -20.91 -8.00 22.20
N GLN A 200 -21.44 -8.44 23.34
CA GLN A 200 -20.63 -9.08 24.41
C GLN A 200 -19.93 -10.35 23.92
N ILE A 201 -20.59 -11.17 23.09
CA ILE A 201 -20.01 -12.39 22.54
C ILE A 201 -18.89 -12.05 21.56
N LEU A 202 -19.11 -11.10 20.63
CA LEU A 202 -18.14 -10.67 19.63
C LEU A 202 -16.91 -9.98 20.24
N CYS A 203 -17.08 -9.29 21.38
CA CYS A 203 -15.99 -8.62 22.09
C CYS A 203 -15.16 -9.56 23.00
N ARG A 204 -15.48 -10.85 23.10
CA ARG A 204 -14.68 -11.80 23.91
C ARG A 204 -13.32 -12.03 23.28
N ARG A 205 -12.27 -12.04 24.09
CA ARG A 205 -10.88 -12.31 23.66
C ARG A 205 -10.63 -13.74 23.15
N GLY A 206 -11.54 -14.67 23.38
CA GLY A 206 -11.46 -16.05 22.93
C GLY A 206 -12.85 -16.67 22.84
N LYS A 207 -13.01 -17.67 21.96
CA LYS A 207 -14.29 -18.37 21.71
C LYS A 207 -15.43 -17.41 21.34
N ASN A 208 -15.15 -16.50 20.43
CA ASN A 208 -16.12 -15.53 19.89
C ASN A 208 -16.76 -15.94 18.56
N ASN A 209 -16.43 -17.11 18.06
CA ASN A 209 -16.96 -17.76 16.85
C ASN A 209 -17.78 -19.00 17.19
#